data_a0f01aea549c0176c2e2562358105bdf
#
_entry.id   a0f01aea549c0176c2e2562358105bdf
#
_cell.length_a   1.000
_cell.length_b   1.000
_cell.length_c   1.000
_cell.angle_alpha   90.00
_cell.angle_beta   90.00
_cell.angle_gamma   90.00
#
_symmetry.space_group_name_H-M   'P 1'
#
loop_
_entity.id
_entity.type
_entity.pdbx_description
1 polymer ?
#
loop_
_entity_poly.entity_id
_entity_poly.type
_entity_poly.pdbx_seq_one_letter_code
_entity_poly.pdbx_strand_id
1 'polypeptide(L)'
;MFQEKAIRRLWNNEEWWFAIVDVVAVLTDSVQPEGYVKDLRRRDQELAKGWGQIATPLRVETEGGIQRVNCANTEGLFRIIQSIPSPKAEPFKRWLAQVGYERVKEIENPELASARARDLYQAKGYPQAWIEKRLRSIAVRGELTDEWKERGVQEGKEYSILTAEIARATFGVTPGAHSRFKGLDKVKTGNNLRDHMTDLELIFTMLGEAGTTEIARRKDAQGFADNRTAAKEGGTIAGNARKELEAKSGKPVVSQSNYLPQPSAGAVLENDAASERPTKRKAIAPKKKPKGDQT
;
A
#
# COMPACT_ATOMS: atom_id res chain seq x y z
N MET A 1 -13.09 -11.31 2.88
CA MET A 1 -14.54 -11.58 2.83
C MET A 1 -15.20 -10.68 3.85
N PHE A 2 -16.21 -9.93 3.49
CA PHE A 2 -16.99 -9.14 4.45
C PHE A 2 -18.22 -9.97 4.84
N GLN A 3 -18.36 -10.33 6.10
CA GLN A 3 -19.47 -11.13 6.62
C GLN A 3 -19.76 -12.44 5.83
N GLU A 4 -18.72 -13.23 5.52
CA GLU A 4 -18.82 -14.52 4.80
C GLU A 4 -19.36 -14.48 3.36
N LYS A 5 -19.76 -13.31 2.86
CA LYS A 5 -20.18 -13.16 1.45
C LYS A 5 -19.00 -12.78 0.57
N ALA A 6 -18.82 -13.48 -0.52
CA ALA A 6 -17.79 -13.19 -1.51
C ALA A 6 -18.17 -11.96 -2.34
N ILE A 7 -17.25 -10.99 -2.46
CA ILE A 7 -17.35 -9.86 -3.38
C ILE A 7 -16.48 -10.17 -4.59
N ARG A 8 -17.10 -10.26 -5.76
CA ARG A 8 -16.38 -10.46 -7.02
C ARG A 8 -15.54 -9.25 -7.35
N ARG A 9 -14.28 -9.49 -7.70
CA ARG A 9 -13.31 -8.44 -8.03
C ARG A 9 -12.45 -8.87 -9.22
N LEU A 10 -11.97 -7.88 -9.96
CA LEU A 10 -11.05 -8.09 -11.08
C LEU A 10 -9.98 -6.99 -11.10
N TRP A 11 -8.83 -7.31 -11.67
CA TRP A 11 -7.75 -6.34 -11.89
C TRP A 11 -7.91 -5.74 -13.28
N ASN A 12 -8.07 -4.43 -13.39
CA ASN A 12 -8.24 -3.72 -14.65
C ASN A 12 -7.64 -2.33 -14.55
N ASN A 13 -6.91 -1.89 -15.58
CA ASN A 13 -6.22 -0.58 -15.61
C ASN A 13 -5.38 -0.31 -14.34
N GLU A 14 -4.58 -1.29 -13.93
CA GLU A 14 -3.66 -1.19 -12.77
C GLU A 14 -4.33 -0.97 -11.41
N GLU A 15 -5.64 -1.20 -11.30
CA GLU A 15 -6.40 -1.10 -10.06
C GLU A 15 -7.45 -2.21 -9.89
N TRP A 16 -7.92 -2.39 -8.65
CA TRP A 16 -8.99 -3.33 -8.34
C TRP A 16 -10.37 -2.73 -8.62
N TRP A 17 -11.17 -3.49 -9.35
CA TRP A 17 -12.57 -3.22 -9.61
C TRP A 17 -13.45 -4.26 -8.94
N PHE A 18 -14.57 -3.83 -8.37
CA PHE A 18 -15.45 -4.65 -7.56
C PHE A 18 -16.87 -4.61 -8.13
N ALA A 19 -17.56 -5.74 -8.13
CA ALA A 19 -18.96 -5.81 -8.54
C ALA A 19 -19.84 -5.02 -7.57
N ILE A 20 -20.48 -3.95 -8.04
CA ILE A 20 -21.28 -3.03 -7.22
C ILE A 20 -22.43 -3.78 -6.53
N VAL A 21 -23.08 -4.69 -7.24
CA VAL A 21 -24.21 -5.47 -6.72
C VAL A 21 -23.83 -6.35 -5.53
N ASP A 22 -22.60 -6.89 -5.52
CA ASP A 22 -22.12 -7.72 -4.40
C ASP A 22 -21.88 -6.89 -3.15
N VAL A 23 -21.27 -5.71 -3.33
CA VAL A 23 -21.04 -4.77 -2.22
C VAL A 23 -22.36 -4.29 -1.63
N VAL A 24 -23.32 -3.93 -2.47
CA VAL A 24 -24.66 -3.53 -2.01
C VAL A 24 -25.37 -4.67 -1.31
N ALA A 25 -25.32 -5.90 -1.82
CA ALA A 25 -25.91 -7.06 -1.18
C ALA A 25 -25.34 -7.33 0.21
N VAL A 26 -24.03 -7.13 0.40
CA VAL A 26 -23.35 -7.28 1.70
C VAL A 26 -23.77 -6.19 2.70
N LEU A 27 -23.85 -4.95 2.24
CA LEU A 27 -24.10 -3.79 3.10
C LEU A 27 -25.58 -3.52 3.39
N THR A 28 -26.51 -4.17 2.68
CA THR A 28 -27.94 -3.90 2.81
C THR A 28 -28.78 -5.13 3.11
N ASP A 29 -28.23 -6.36 2.98
CA ASP A 29 -28.96 -7.63 2.96
C ASP A 29 -30.09 -7.67 1.93
N SER A 30 -30.03 -6.84 0.92
CA SER A 30 -31.03 -6.81 -0.12
C SER A 30 -31.06 -8.15 -0.89
N VAL A 31 -32.24 -8.72 -1.04
CA VAL A 31 -32.48 -9.88 -1.90
C VAL A 31 -32.49 -9.51 -3.39
N GLN A 32 -32.58 -8.21 -3.69
CA GLN A 32 -32.57 -7.66 -5.04
C GLN A 32 -31.58 -6.49 -5.13
N PRO A 33 -30.26 -6.73 -5.07
CA PRO A 33 -29.26 -5.67 -5.02
C PRO A 33 -29.25 -4.80 -6.29
N GLU A 34 -29.60 -5.33 -7.45
CA GLU A 34 -29.72 -4.54 -8.67
C GLU A 34 -30.87 -3.51 -8.60
N GLY A 35 -32.00 -3.91 -8.05
CA GLY A 35 -33.13 -3.01 -7.78
C GLY A 35 -32.74 -1.93 -6.78
N TYR A 36 -32.02 -2.32 -5.73
CA TYR A 36 -31.51 -1.38 -4.73
C TYR A 36 -30.57 -0.33 -5.35
N VAL A 37 -29.66 -0.72 -6.24
CA VAL A 37 -28.76 0.22 -6.96
C VAL A 37 -29.56 1.22 -7.79
N LYS A 38 -30.62 0.78 -8.47
CA LYS A 38 -31.50 1.69 -9.23
C LYS A 38 -32.21 2.69 -8.31
N ASP A 39 -32.72 2.23 -7.18
CA ASP A 39 -33.36 3.10 -6.19
C ASP A 39 -32.39 4.06 -5.51
N LEU A 40 -31.16 3.61 -5.23
CA LEU A 40 -30.11 4.45 -4.69
C LEU A 40 -29.81 5.63 -5.63
N ARG A 41 -29.63 5.36 -6.93
CA ARG A 41 -29.43 6.39 -7.96
C ARG A 41 -30.61 7.35 -8.09
N ARG A 42 -31.84 6.84 -7.92
CA ARG A 42 -33.05 7.70 -7.96
C ARG A 42 -33.10 8.65 -6.78
N ARG A 43 -32.61 8.25 -5.61
CA ARG A 43 -32.61 9.07 -4.37
C ARG A 43 -31.44 10.05 -4.33
N ASP A 44 -30.27 9.65 -4.80
CA ASP A 44 -29.07 10.48 -4.84
C ASP A 44 -28.82 10.97 -6.27
N GLN A 45 -29.26 12.19 -6.54
CA GLN A 45 -29.15 12.80 -7.88
C GLN A 45 -27.68 13.03 -8.29
N GLU A 46 -26.80 13.36 -7.35
CA GLU A 46 -25.38 13.56 -7.65
C GLU A 46 -24.70 12.23 -7.98
N LEU A 47 -25.06 11.15 -7.29
CA LEU A 47 -24.63 9.81 -7.65
C LEU A 47 -25.14 9.42 -9.05
N ALA A 48 -26.40 9.77 -9.38
CA ALA A 48 -26.97 9.49 -10.68
C ALA A 48 -26.25 10.21 -11.82
N LYS A 49 -25.94 11.50 -11.64
CA LYS A 49 -25.19 12.31 -12.62
C LYS A 49 -23.77 11.78 -12.84
N GLY A 50 -23.08 11.39 -11.76
CA GLY A 50 -21.71 10.86 -11.81
C GLY A 50 -21.62 9.37 -12.16
N TRP A 51 -22.74 8.67 -12.35
CA TRP A 51 -22.76 7.21 -12.47
C TRP A 51 -21.86 6.67 -13.58
N GLY A 52 -21.84 7.31 -14.74
CA GLY A 52 -21.00 6.89 -15.87
C GLY A 52 -19.48 6.99 -15.62
N GLN A 53 -19.08 7.80 -14.65
CA GLN A 53 -17.67 7.94 -14.20
C GLN A 53 -17.33 6.91 -13.11
N ILE A 54 -18.32 6.57 -12.28
CA ILE A 54 -18.17 5.69 -11.12
C ILE A 54 -18.27 4.20 -11.53
N ALA A 55 -19.22 3.88 -12.41
CA ALA A 55 -19.57 2.50 -12.74
C ALA A 55 -19.20 2.15 -14.19
N THR A 56 -18.36 1.14 -14.34
CA THR A 56 -17.95 0.59 -15.63
C THR A 56 -18.44 -0.86 -15.77
N PRO A 57 -19.14 -1.22 -16.89
CA PRO A 57 -19.52 -2.60 -17.13
C PRO A 57 -18.31 -3.43 -17.56
N LEU A 58 -17.85 -4.32 -16.70
CA LEU A 58 -16.71 -5.22 -16.91
C LEU A 58 -17.18 -6.67 -17.02
N ARG A 59 -16.38 -7.51 -17.70
CA ARG A 59 -16.64 -8.94 -17.80
C ARG A 59 -16.21 -9.63 -16.51
N VAL A 60 -17.17 -10.18 -15.80
CA VAL A 60 -16.96 -10.87 -14.51
C VAL A 60 -17.46 -12.30 -14.64
N GLU A 61 -16.71 -13.23 -14.08
CA GLU A 61 -17.13 -14.62 -13.98
C GLU A 61 -18.28 -14.74 -12.96
N THR A 62 -19.37 -15.39 -13.39
CA THR A 62 -20.57 -15.64 -12.58
C THR A 62 -20.94 -17.13 -12.67
N GLU A 63 -21.85 -17.61 -11.82
CA GLU A 63 -22.35 -18.99 -11.89
C GLU A 63 -22.97 -19.33 -13.25
N GLY A 64 -23.51 -18.34 -13.96
CA GLY A 64 -24.06 -18.49 -15.33
C GLY A 64 -23.05 -18.20 -16.44
N GLY A 65 -21.73 -18.18 -16.15
CA GLY A 65 -20.66 -17.85 -17.09
C GLY A 65 -20.23 -16.38 -17.05
N ILE A 66 -19.45 -15.95 -18.04
CA ILE A 66 -18.91 -14.58 -18.10
C ILE A 66 -20.03 -13.61 -18.48
N GLN A 67 -20.35 -12.68 -17.61
CA GLN A 67 -21.36 -11.64 -17.81
C GLN A 67 -20.79 -10.23 -17.65
N ARG A 68 -21.46 -9.25 -18.24
CA ARG A 68 -21.15 -7.82 -18.00
C ARG A 68 -21.85 -7.37 -16.73
N VAL A 69 -21.04 -7.02 -15.72
CA VAL A 69 -21.50 -6.53 -14.42
C VAL A 69 -20.96 -5.12 -14.20
N ASN A 70 -21.79 -4.22 -13.67
CA ASN A 70 -21.32 -2.89 -13.28
C ASN A 70 -20.36 -3.02 -12.10
N CYS A 71 -19.11 -2.61 -12.34
CA CYS A 71 -18.05 -2.59 -11.36
C CYS A 71 -17.64 -1.15 -11.08
N ALA A 72 -17.13 -0.92 -9.89
CA ALA A 72 -16.50 0.33 -9.50
C ALA A 72 -15.10 0.06 -8.94
N ASN A 73 -14.19 1.00 -9.15
CA ASN A 73 -12.91 1.01 -8.45
C ASN A 73 -13.10 1.40 -6.97
N THR A 74 -12.03 1.47 -6.21
CA THR A 74 -12.10 1.77 -4.78
C THR A 74 -12.75 3.13 -4.50
N GLU A 75 -12.41 4.18 -5.27
CA GLU A 75 -12.97 5.52 -5.13
C GLU A 75 -14.48 5.53 -5.40
N GLY A 76 -14.88 4.95 -6.52
CA GLY A 76 -16.29 4.81 -6.90
C GLY A 76 -17.10 4.02 -5.87
N LEU A 77 -16.53 2.95 -5.29
CA LEU A 77 -17.15 2.21 -4.19
C LEU A 77 -17.37 3.08 -2.97
N PHE A 78 -16.38 3.86 -2.57
CA PHE A 78 -16.50 4.75 -1.41
C PHE A 78 -17.63 5.75 -1.62
N ARG A 79 -17.76 6.31 -2.82
CA ARG A 79 -18.86 7.22 -3.15
C ARG A 79 -20.23 6.53 -3.10
N ILE A 80 -20.33 5.29 -3.59
CA ILE A 80 -21.59 4.51 -3.53
C ILE A 80 -21.96 4.19 -2.08
N ILE A 81 -21.00 3.73 -1.26
CA ILE A 81 -21.24 3.35 0.14
C ILE A 81 -21.73 4.54 0.98
N GLN A 82 -21.24 5.75 0.73
CA GLN A 82 -21.71 6.95 1.41
C GLN A 82 -23.21 7.19 1.19
N SER A 83 -23.74 6.83 0.03
CA SER A 83 -25.15 6.99 -0.32
C SER A 83 -26.05 5.89 0.26
N ILE A 84 -25.51 4.78 0.78
CA ILE A 84 -26.30 3.65 1.29
C ILE A 84 -26.84 3.96 2.69
N PRO A 85 -28.16 4.15 2.90
CA PRO A 85 -28.75 4.42 4.22
C PRO A 85 -28.99 3.12 5.00
N SER A 86 -27.96 2.30 5.17
CA SER A 86 -28.07 1.03 5.90
C SER A 86 -27.22 1.05 7.18
N PRO A 87 -27.74 0.55 8.31
CA PRO A 87 -26.94 0.39 9.52
C PRO A 87 -25.66 -0.45 9.32
N LYS A 88 -25.66 -1.39 8.36
CA LYS A 88 -24.49 -2.19 8.01
C LYS A 88 -23.40 -1.40 7.28
N ALA A 89 -23.75 -0.31 6.62
CA ALA A 89 -22.80 0.59 5.99
C ALA A 89 -22.18 1.59 6.99
N GLU A 90 -22.81 1.78 8.16
CA GLU A 90 -22.39 2.79 9.15
C GLU A 90 -20.98 2.58 9.71
N PRO A 91 -20.52 1.36 10.05
CA PRO A 91 -19.14 1.14 10.48
C PRO A 91 -18.12 1.58 9.41
N PHE A 92 -18.43 1.35 8.13
CA PHE A 92 -17.58 1.74 7.03
C PHE A 92 -17.55 3.27 6.84
N LYS A 93 -18.70 3.93 6.97
CA LYS A 93 -18.78 5.40 6.90
C LYS A 93 -17.99 6.06 8.02
N ARG A 94 -18.05 5.51 9.24
CA ARG A 94 -17.24 5.98 10.38
C ARG A 94 -15.74 5.80 10.12
N TRP A 95 -15.36 4.66 9.57
CA TRP A 95 -13.98 4.42 9.18
C TRP A 95 -13.50 5.43 8.13
N LEU A 96 -14.31 5.74 7.10
CA LEU A 96 -13.98 6.78 6.12
C LEU A 96 -13.82 8.17 6.76
N ALA A 97 -14.71 8.52 7.69
CA ALA A 97 -14.62 9.77 8.43
C ALA A 97 -13.33 9.82 9.28
N GLN A 98 -12.97 8.72 9.92
CA GLN A 98 -11.73 8.60 10.68
C GLN A 98 -10.50 8.77 9.79
N VAL A 99 -10.44 8.07 8.64
CA VAL A 99 -9.33 8.20 7.67
C VAL A 99 -9.21 9.64 7.15
N GLY A 100 -10.35 10.28 6.85
CA GLY A 100 -10.37 11.69 6.44
C GLY A 100 -9.84 12.62 7.54
N TYR A 101 -10.26 12.42 8.78
CA TYR A 101 -9.78 13.19 9.92
C TYR A 101 -8.26 13.00 10.15
N GLU A 102 -7.79 11.77 10.11
CA GLU A 102 -6.34 11.47 10.22
C GLU A 102 -5.55 12.16 9.14
N ARG A 103 -6.06 12.19 7.89
CA ARG A 103 -5.42 12.89 6.79
C ARG A 103 -5.34 14.40 7.00
N VAL A 104 -6.39 15.03 7.54
CA VAL A 104 -6.37 16.45 7.92
C VAL A 104 -5.31 16.70 8.99
N LYS A 105 -5.23 15.84 10.01
CA LYS A 105 -4.20 15.92 11.04
C LYS A 105 -2.77 15.78 10.51
N GLU A 106 -2.55 14.92 9.52
CA GLU A 106 -1.24 14.79 8.85
C GLU A 106 -0.85 16.05 8.07
N ILE A 107 -1.82 16.80 7.53
CA ILE A 107 -1.55 18.08 6.87
C ILE A 107 -1.10 19.12 7.92
N GLU A 108 -1.72 19.14 9.11
CA GLU A 108 -1.35 20.03 10.22
C GLU A 108 0.00 19.61 10.85
N ASN A 109 0.27 18.30 10.94
CA ASN A 109 1.48 17.73 11.51
C ASN A 109 2.02 16.58 10.64
N PRO A 110 2.94 16.85 9.69
CA PRO A 110 3.49 15.84 8.78
C PRO A 110 4.23 14.67 9.46
N GLU A 111 4.67 14.81 10.72
CA GLU A 111 5.30 13.73 11.46
C GLU A 111 4.36 12.54 11.66
N LEU A 112 3.04 12.79 11.75
CA LEU A 112 2.02 11.75 11.87
C LEU A 112 1.99 10.82 10.66
N ALA A 113 2.25 11.34 9.46
CA ALA A 113 2.34 10.51 8.25
C ALA A 113 3.54 9.55 8.32
N SER A 114 4.68 10.01 8.86
CA SER A 114 5.87 9.18 9.08
C SER A 114 5.63 8.13 10.16
N ALA A 115 4.92 8.48 11.25
CA ALA A 115 4.54 7.53 12.29
C ALA A 115 3.60 6.45 11.73
N ARG A 116 2.57 6.83 10.98
CA ARG A 116 1.66 5.89 10.32
C ARG A 116 2.38 4.95 9.36
N ALA A 117 3.38 5.43 8.62
CA ALA A 117 4.18 4.58 7.76
C ALA A 117 4.96 3.51 8.55
N ARG A 118 5.51 3.86 9.72
CA ARG A 118 6.16 2.90 10.65
C ARG A 118 5.17 1.85 11.12
N ASP A 119 4.00 2.29 11.60
CA ASP A 119 2.96 1.42 12.13
C ASP A 119 2.48 0.41 11.07
N LEU A 120 2.31 0.84 9.82
CA LEU A 120 1.95 -0.04 8.71
C LEU A 120 3.00 -1.13 8.43
N TYR A 121 4.29 -0.79 8.46
CA TYR A 121 5.34 -1.79 8.31
C TYR A 121 5.43 -2.71 9.54
N GLN A 122 5.24 -2.18 10.74
CA GLN A 122 5.21 -2.95 11.97
C GLN A 122 4.04 -3.94 11.98
N ALA A 123 2.84 -3.51 11.57
CA ALA A 123 1.67 -4.38 11.41
C ALA A 123 1.88 -5.50 10.37
N LYS A 124 2.73 -5.29 9.36
CA LYS A 124 3.17 -6.30 8.41
C LYS A 124 4.23 -7.27 8.98
N GLY A 125 4.70 -7.07 10.22
CA GLY A 125 5.68 -7.92 10.88
C GLY A 125 7.15 -7.56 10.63
N TYR A 126 7.45 -6.37 10.08
CA TYR A 126 8.83 -5.92 9.91
C TYR A 126 9.42 -5.43 11.24
N PRO A 127 10.67 -5.81 11.60
CA PRO A 127 11.31 -5.29 12.81
C PRO A 127 11.72 -3.83 12.65
N GLN A 128 11.75 -3.12 13.79
CA GLN A 128 12.05 -1.69 13.86
C GLN A 128 13.32 -1.30 13.10
N ALA A 129 14.41 -2.05 13.29
CA ALA A 129 15.68 -1.75 12.63
C ALA A 129 15.62 -1.81 11.09
N TRP A 130 14.79 -2.68 10.53
CA TRP A 130 14.57 -2.75 9.10
C TRP A 130 13.67 -1.59 8.63
N ILE A 131 12.61 -1.28 9.39
CA ILE A 131 11.67 -0.20 9.10
C ILE A 131 12.42 1.13 8.94
N GLU A 132 13.34 1.46 9.86
CA GLU A 132 14.13 2.69 9.78
C GLU A 132 15.00 2.74 8.51
N LYS A 133 15.64 1.63 8.14
CA LYS A 133 16.39 1.55 6.87
C LYS A 133 15.46 1.74 5.67
N ARG A 134 14.28 1.12 5.70
CA ARG A 134 13.31 1.24 4.61
C ARG A 134 12.79 2.66 4.44
N LEU A 135 12.44 3.34 5.52
CA LEU A 135 12.01 4.73 5.50
C LEU A 135 13.15 5.65 5.00
N ARG A 136 14.39 5.41 5.44
CA ARG A 136 15.55 6.14 4.90
C ARG A 136 15.73 5.91 3.41
N SER A 137 15.51 4.69 2.91
CA SER A 137 15.58 4.39 1.48
C SER A 137 14.49 5.10 0.65
N ILE A 138 13.33 5.37 1.25
CA ILE A 138 12.29 6.18 0.62
C ILE A 138 12.75 7.63 0.47
N ALA A 139 13.35 8.20 1.52
CA ALA A 139 13.87 9.57 1.50
C ALA A 139 15.00 9.74 0.46
N VAL A 140 15.99 8.83 0.46
CA VAL A 140 17.08 8.84 -0.53
C VAL A 140 16.54 8.73 -1.96
N ARG A 141 15.51 7.90 -2.16
CA ARG A 141 14.86 7.79 -3.48
C ARG A 141 14.13 9.07 -3.85
N GLY A 142 13.47 9.74 -2.91
CA GLY A 142 12.82 11.03 -3.12
C GLY A 142 13.83 12.06 -3.59
N GLU A 143 14.93 12.25 -2.86
CA GLU A 143 16.01 13.15 -3.23
C GLU A 143 16.54 12.93 -4.66
N LEU A 144 16.74 11.67 -5.05
CA LEU A 144 17.19 11.32 -6.41
C LEU A 144 16.14 11.67 -7.47
N THR A 145 14.86 11.39 -7.22
CA THR A 145 13.81 11.69 -8.22
C THR A 145 13.54 13.18 -8.35
N ASP A 146 13.65 13.94 -7.27
CA ASP A 146 13.55 15.39 -7.27
C ASP A 146 14.71 16.00 -8.08
N GLU A 147 15.94 15.51 -7.88
CA GLU A 147 17.11 15.91 -8.67
C GLU A 147 16.92 15.62 -10.16
N TRP A 148 16.42 14.45 -10.53
CA TRP A 148 16.12 14.12 -11.93
C TRP A 148 15.07 15.06 -12.54
N LYS A 149 14.04 15.40 -11.77
CA LYS A 149 12.99 16.31 -12.19
C LYS A 149 13.54 17.72 -12.44
N GLU A 150 14.33 18.25 -11.53
CA GLU A 150 14.98 19.56 -11.65
C GLU A 150 15.94 19.63 -12.85
N ARG A 151 16.56 18.50 -13.22
CA ARG A 151 17.49 18.38 -14.35
C ARG A 151 16.84 17.98 -15.67
N GLY A 152 15.51 18.05 -15.76
CA GLY A 152 14.78 17.85 -17.01
C GLY A 152 14.66 16.40 -17.47
N VAL A 153 14.86 15.41 -16.58
CA VAL A 153 14.58 14.00 -16.88
C VAL A 153 13.07 13.78 -16.84
N GLN A 154 12.53 13.08 -17.83
CA GLN A 154 11.09 12.80 -17.91
C GLN A 154 10.68 11.69 -16.96
N GLU A 155 9.64 11.96 -16.17
CA GLU A 155 9.05 10.97 -15.27
C GLU A 155 8.50 9.76 -16.04
N GLY A 156 8.42 8.62 -15.38
CA GLY A 156 7.92 7.37 -15.94
C GLY A 156 9.02 6.55 -16.64
N LYS A 157 9.11 6.59 -17.96
CA LYS A 157 10.02 5.72 -18.73
C LYS A 157 11.48 6.00 -18.45
N GLU A 158 11.91 7.27 -18.45
CA GLU A 158 13.32 7.62 -18.23
C GLU A 158 13.75 7.31 -16.80
N TYR A 159 12.93 7.63 -15.79
CA TYR A 159 13.16 7.24 -14.39
C TYR A 159 13.32 5.73 -14.24
N SER A 160 12.50 4.95 -14.94
CA SER A 160 12.60 3.49 -14.94
C SER A 160 13.94 3.00 -15.52
N ILE A 161 14.38 3.61 -16.60
CA ILE A 161 15.66 3.26 -17.24
C ILE A 161 16.84 3.62 -16.33
N LEU A 162 16.86 4.84 -15.77
CA LEU A 162 17.92 5.29 -14.86
C LEU A 162 17.98 4.40 -13.60
N THR A 163 16.83 4.05 -13.04
CA THR A 163 16.75 3.11 -11.92
C THR A 163 17.34 1.74 -12.28
N ALA A 164 17.06 1.27 -13.50
CA ALA A 164 17.61 0.00 -13.95
C ALA A 164 19.13 0.06 -14.18
N GLU A 165 19.68 1.20 -14.63
CA GLU A 165 21.13 1.41 -14.76
C GLU A 165 21.82 1.39 -13.39
N ILE A 166 21.28 2.11 -12.39
CA ILE A 166 21.79 2.06 -11.01
C ILE A 166 21.79 0.63 -10.49
N ALA A 167 20.65 -0.07 -10.58
CA ALA A 167 20.51 -1.43 -10.06
C ALA A 167 21.45 -2.41 -10.78
N ARG A 168 21.60 -2.30 -12.11
CA ARG A 168 22.51 -3.15 -12.89
C ARG A 168 23.96 -2.93 -12.48
N ALA A 169 24.37 -1.68 -12.29
CA ALA A 169 25.72 -1.36 -11.87
C ALA A 169 25.97 -1.81 -10.41
N THR A 170 25.00 -1.65 -9.53
CA THR A 170 25.08 -2.05 -8.11
C THR A 170 25.07 -3.56 -7.93
N PHE A 171 24.08 -4.26 -8.52
CA PHE A 171 23.79 -5.67 -8.22
C PHE A 171 24.13 -6.63 -9.37
N GLY A 172 24.45 -6.13 -10.55
CA GLY A 172 24.62 -6.93 -11.75
C GLY A 172 23.31 -7.32 -12.43
N VAL A 173 22.15 -6.95 -11.87
CA VAL A 173 20.82 -7.30 -12.36
C VAL A 173 19.89 -6.10 -12.38
N THR A 174 18.89 -6.12 -13.27
CA THR A 174 17.85 -5.09 -13.30
C THR A 174 16.84 -5.33 -12.15
N PRO A 175 16.05 -4.31 -11.74
CA PRO A 175 15.00 -4.49 -10.72
C PRO A 175 14.02 -5.61 -11.07
N GLY A 176 13.64 -5.74 -12.35
CA GLY A 176 12.77 -6.81 -12.80
C GLY A 176 13.38 -8.21 -12.72
N ALA A 177 14.69 -8.36 -13.00
CA ALA A 177 15.40 -9.60 -12.83
C ALA A 177 15.57 -9.96 -11.34
N HIS A 178 15.88 -8.96 -10.52
CA HIS A 178 15.99 -9.13 -9.07
C HIS A 178 14.63 -9.55 -8.45
N SER A 179 13.52 -8.95 -8.87
CA SER A 179 12.16 -9.38 -8.45
C SER A 179 11.91 -10.85 -8.79
N ARG A 180 12.20 -11.26 -10.03
CA ARG A 180 12.06 -12.69 -10.43
C ARG A 180 12.95 -13.62 -9.62
N PHE A 181 14.19 -13.20 -9.34
CA PHE A 181 15.12 -13.99 -8.52
C PHE A 181 14.60 -14.20 -7.09
N LYS A 182 13.87 -13.22 -6.55
CA LYS A 182 13.17 -13.31 -5.25
C LYS A 182 11.80 -14.01 -5.34
N GLY A 183 11.38 -14.51 -6.50
CA GLY A 183 10.08 -15.17 -6.67
C GLY A 183 8.88 -14.20 -6.61
N LEU A 184 9.10 -12.90 -6.83
CA LEU A 184 8.05 -11.90 -6.81
C LEU A 184 7.35 -11.84 -8.17
N ASP A 185 6.12 -12.35 -8.24
CA ASP A 185 5.29 -12.27 -9.44
C ASP A 185 4.80 -10.83 -9.65
N LYS A 186 5.10 -10.25 -10.82
CA LYS A 186 4.66 -8.91 -11.20
C LYS A 186 3.13 -8.76 -11.29
N VAL A 187 2.42 -9.86 -11.52
CA VAL A 187 0.97 -9.85 -11.79
C VAL A 187 0.14 -9.79 -10.52
N LYS A 188 0.69 -10.19 -9.38
CA LYS A 188 -0.02 -10.17 -8.11
C LYS A 188 0.38 -8.96 -7.28
N THR A 189 -0.24 -7.82 -7.63
CA THR A 189 -0.56 -6.74 -6.70
C THR A 189 0.59 -6.11 -5.92
N GLY A 190 1.10 -4.97 -6.41
CA GLY A 190 1.72 -3.98 -5.52
C GLY A 190 3.00 -4.42 -4.80
N ASN A 191 3.61 -5.54 -5.17
CA ASN A 191 4.84 -6.03 -4.56
C ASN A 191 6.00 -5.09 -4.94
N ASN A 192 6.34 -4.18 -4.04
CA ASN A 192 7.52 -3.36 -4.18
C ASN A 192 8.75 -4.21 -3.85
N LEU A 193 9.67 -4.38 -4.83
CA LEU A 193 10.90 -5.13 -4.62
C LEU A 193 11.65 -4.73 -3.34
N ARG A 194 11.66 -3.44 -3.01
CA ARG A 194 12.37 -2.93 -1.82
C ARG A 194 11.77 -3.41 -0.50
N ASP A 195 10.48 -3.74 -0.47
CA ASP A 195 9.84 -4.31 0.72
C ASP A 195 10.26 -5.78 0.96
N HIS A 196 10.90 -6.40 -0.03
CA HIS A 196 11.44 -7.76 0.02
C HIS A 196 12.97 -7.83 0.10
N MET A 197 13.63 -6.67 0.10
CA MET A 197 15.09 -6.58 0.18
C MET A 197 15.59 -6.84 1.61
N THR A 198 16.71 -7.54 1.71
CA THR A 198 17.48 -7.67 2.95
C THR A 198 18.11 -6.33 3.33
N ASP A 199 18.60 -6.23 4.55
CA ASP A 199 19.27 -5.02 5.07
C ASP A 199 20.40 -4.56 4.14
N LEU A 200 21.28 -5.48 3.70
CA LEU A 200 22.40 -5.13 2.83
C LEU A 200 21.94 -4.73 1.42
N GLU A 201 20.93 -5.38 0.88
CA GLU A 201 20.35 -4.97 -0.40
C GLU A 201 19.78 -3.54 -0.34
N LEU A 202 19.10 -3.16 0.76
CA LEU A 202 18.62 -1.79 0.97
C LEU A 202 19.78 -0.80 1.10
N ILE A 203 20.82 -1.14 1.86
CA ILE A 203 22.00 -0.27 2.07
C ILE A 203 22.71 0.00 0.74
N PHE A 204 22.98 -1.04 -0.07
CA PHE A 204 23.64 -0.86 -1.36
C PHE A 204 22.75 -0.14 -2.38
N THR A 205 21.42 -0.31 -2.32
CA THR A 205 20.48 0.48 -3.11
C THR A 205 20.60 1.96 -2.76
N MET A 206 20.56 2.31 -1.47
CA MET A 206 20.71 3.68 -1.00
C MET A 206 22.06 4.29 -1.39
N LEU A 207 23.15 3.52 -1.29
CA LEU A 207 24.47 3.99 -1.68
C LEU A 207 24.55 4.32 -3.16
N GLY A 208 24.00 3.46 -4.02
CA GLY A 208 23.97 3.71 -5.47
C GLY A 208 23.09 4.91 -5.84
N GLU A 209 21.96 5.08 -5.17
CA GLU A 209 21.04 6.20 -5.40
C GLU A 209 21.64 7.53 -4.89
N ALA A 210 22.17 7.55 -3.67
CA ALA A 210 22.82 8.75 -3.11
C ALA A 210 24.08 9.14 -3.89
N GLY A 211 24.90 8.15 -4.29
CA GLY A 211 26.07 8.40 -5.14
C GLY A 211 25.69 8.97 -6.51
N THR A 212 24.59 8.51 -7.10
CA THR A 212 24.06 9.06 -8.36
C THR A 212 23.65 10.52 -8.18
N THR A 213 22.89 10.83 -7.11
CA THR A 213 22.46 12.20 -6.80
C THR A 213 23.66 13.15 -6.65
N GLU A 214 24.66 12.76 -5.86
CA GLU A 214 25.85 13.59 -5.64
C GLU A 214 26.65 13.80 -6.93
N ILE A 215 26.83 12.76 -7.75
CA ILE A 215 27.53 12.88 -9.04
C ILE A 215 26.76 13.78 -10.00
N ALA A 216 25.43 13.64 -10.08
CA ALA A 216 24.60 14.48 -10.93
C ALA A 216 24.71 15.96 -10.54
N ARG A 217 24.70 16.25 -9.24
CA ARG A 217 24.90 17.61 -8.70
C ARG A 217 26.25 18.18 -9.04
N ARG A 218 27.32 17.44 -8.78
CA ARG A 218 28.71 17.91 -8.97
C ARG A 218 29.08 18.12 -10.44
N LYS A 219 28.53 17.29 -11.31
CA LYS A 219 28.78 17.40 -12.77
C LYS A 219 27.77 18.27 -13.50
N ASP A 220 26.80 18.83 -12.79
CA ASP A 220 25.66 19.58 -13.36
C ASP A 220 24.99 18.82 -14.51
N ALA A 221 24.72 17.53 -14.31
CA ALA A 221 24.16 16.64 -15.32
C ALA A 221 22.80 17.14 -15.82
N GLN A 222 22.62 17.37 -17.12
CA GLN A 222 21.38 17.88 -17.69
C GLN A 222 20.71 16.83 -18.57
N GLY A 223 19.38 16.70 -18.43
CA GLY A 223 18.58 15.78 -19.23
C GLY A 223 18.92 14.30 -18.99
N PHE A 224 18.38 13.45 -19.84
CA PHE A 224 18.49 12.00 -19.69
C PHE A 224 19.90 11.44 -19.85
N ALA A 225 20.67 11.91 -20.86
CA ALA A 225 21.96 11.32 -21.24
C ALA A 225 23.00 11.46 -20.12
N ASP A 226 23.14 12.68 -19.56
CA ASP A 226 24.09 12.95 -18.49
C ASP A 226 23.69 12.26 -17.19
N ASN A 227 22.40 12.28 -16.85
CA ASN A 227 21.89 11.57 -15.69
C ASN A 227 22.04 10.05 -15.81
N ARG A 228 21.99 9.49 -17.03
CA ARG A 228 22.30 8.08 -17.28
C ARG A 228 23.76 7.75 -16.98
N THR A 229 24.66 8.66 -17.32
CA THR A 229 26.09 8.53 -16.99
C THR A 229 26.29 8.57 -15.48
N ALA A 230 25.71 9.57 -14.79
CA ALA A 230 25.74 9.67 -13.34
C ALA A 230 25.14 8.43 -12.63
N ALA A 231 24.05 7.88 -13.17
CA ALA A 231 23.42 6.66 -12.67
C ALA A 231 24.34 5.43 -12.73
N LYS A 232 25.08 5.28 -13.85
CA LYS A 232 26.07 4.21 -13.98
C LYS A 232 27.24 4.38 -13.02
N GLU A 233 27.74 5.58 -12.89
CA GLU A 233 28.88 5.88 -11.99
C GLU A 233 28.50 5.66 -10.52
N GLY A 234 27.37 6.22 -10.06
CA GLY A 234 26.87 6.04 -8.69
C GLY A 234 26.60 4.58 -8.38
N GLY A 235 25.94 3.86 -9.29
CA GLY A 235 25.72 2.43 -9.16
C GLY A 235 27.03 1.62 -9.16
N THR A 236 28.05 2.03 -9.91
CA THR A 236 29.36 1.36 -9.96
C THR A 236 30.09 1.48 -8.62
N ILE A 237 30.04 2.65 -7.97
CA ILE A 237 30.59 2.84 -6.62
C ILE A 237 29.97 1.84 -5.65
N ALA A 238 28.65 1.76 -5.62
CA ALA A 238 27.94 0.80 -4.77
C ALA A 238 28.26 -0.66 -5.14
N GLY A 239 28.37 -0.95 -6.44
CA GLY A 239 28.70 -2.28 -6.96
C GLY A 239 30.13 -2.73 -6.58
N ASN A 240 31.08 -1.84 -6.61
CA ASN A 240 32.47 -2.14 -6.18
C ASN A 240 32.54 -2.42 -4.68
N ALA A 241 31.90 -1.56 -3.87
CA ALA A 241 31.82 -1.78 -2.41
C ALA A 241 31.11 -3.11 -2.08
N ARG A 242 30.02 -3.44 -2.80
CA ARG A 242 29.34 -4.73 -2.64
C ARG A 242 30.25 -5.90 -2.95
N LYS A 243 30.95 -5.89 -4.08
CA LYS A 243 31.88 -6.96 -4.48
C LYS A 243 32.99 -7.16 -3.48
N GLU A 244 33.54 -6.08 -2.95
CA GLU A 244 34.58 -6.14 -1.92
C GLU A 244 34.05 -6.77 -0.62
N LEU A 245 32.84 -6.38 -0.21
CA LEU A 245 32.17 -6.99 0.95
C LEU A 245 31.93 -8.48 0.73
N GLU A 246 31.42 -8.87 -0.43
CA GLU A 246 31.18 -10.28 -0.77
C GLU A 246 32.47 -11.10 -0.77
N ALA A 247 33.56 -10.56 -1.31
CA ALA A 247 34.87 -11.21 -1.31
C ALA A 247 35.43 -11.41 0.11
N LYS A 248 35.22 -10.43 1.01
CA LYS A 248 35.72 -10.52 2.39
C LYS A 248 34.81 -11.36 3.29
N SER A 249 33.49 -11.33 3.08
CA SER A 249 32.52 -12.03 3.93
C SER A 249 32.23 -13.46 3.46
N GLY A 250 32.58 -13.78 2.21
CA GLY A 250 32.28 -15.08 1.58
C GLY A 250 30.79 -15.32 1.30
N LYS A 251 29.94 -14.27 1.39
CA LYS A 251 28.49 -14.37 1.21
C LYS A 251 27.99 -13.38 0.17
N PRO A 252 27.14 -13.80 -0.78
CA PRO A 252 26.53 -12.86 -1.72
C PRO A 252 25.53 -11.93 -1.00
N VAL A 253 25.49 -10.67 -1.41
CA VAL A 253 24.52 -9.69 -0.94
C VAL A 253 23.16 -9.94 -1.57
N VAL A 254 23.15 -10.20 -2.90
CA VAL A 254 21.92 -10.52 -3.62
C VAL A 254 21.50 -11.95 -3.30
N SER A 255 20.32 -12.13 -2.76
CA SER A 255 19.82 -13.44 -2.33
C SER A 255 18.36 -13.65 -2.74
N GLN A 256 17.95 -14.95 -2.78
CA GLN A 256 16.54 -15.31 -2.95
C GLN A 256 15.69 -15.03 -1.70
N SER A 257 16.34 -14.80 -0.57
CA SER A 257 15.65 -14.56 0.69
C SER A 257 14.84 -13.30 0.63
N ASN A 258 13.54 -13.42 0.89
CA ASN A 258 12.66 -12.30 1.18
C ASN A 258 12.77 -11.97 2.66
N TYR A 259 12.70 -10.69 3.00
CA TYR A 259 12.78 -10.28 4.40
C TYR A 259 11.64 -10.86 5.23
N LEU A 260 10.41 -10.81 4.68
CA LEU A 260 9.27 -11.56 5.21
C LEU A 260 8.91 -12.68 4.23
N PRO A 261 8.50 -13.85 4.74
CA PRO A 261 7.90 -14.88 3.91
C PRO A 261 6.70 -14.28 3.16
N GLN A 262 6.52 -14.66 1.88
CA GLN A 262 5.29 -14.28 1.18
C GLN A 262 4.09 -14.87 1.94
N PRO A 263 3.02 -14.09 2.18
CA PRO A 263 1.79 -14.67 2.69
C PRO A 263 1.37 -15.77 1.71
N SER A 264 1.20 -17.00 2.21
CA SER A 264 0.60 -18.08 1.43
C SER A 264 -0.70 -17.54 0.84
N ALA A 265 -0.96 -17.83 -0.44
CA ALA A 265 -2.16 -17.38 -1.14
C ALA A 265 -3.40 -17.82 -0.34
N GLY A 266 -3.95 -16.93 0.49
CA GLY A 266 -5.04 -17.24 1.42
C GLY A 266 -4.99 -16.48 2.76
N ALA A 267 -3.87 -15.93 3.17
CA ALA A 267 -3.81 -15.11 4.38
C ALA A 267 -4.42 -13.72 4.11
N VAL A 268 -5.70 -13.61 4.36
CA VAL A 268 -6.41 -12.34 4.53
C VAL A 268 -5.85 -11.73 5.82
N LEU A 269 -5.45 -10.47 5.77
CA LEU A 269 -5.20 -9.68 6.99
C LEU A 269 -6.51 -9.67 7.78
N GLU A 270 -6.61 -10.51 8.80
CA GLU A 270 -7.61 -10.35 9.84
C GLU A 270 -7.28 -9.04 10.54
N ASN A 271 -8.13 -8.04 10.37
CA ASN A 271 -8.09 -6.85 11.17
C ASN A 271 -8.40 -7.25 12.59
N ASP A 272 -7.41 -7.20 13.48
CA ASP A 272 -7.56 -7.27 14.94
C ASP A 272 -8.29 -6.03 15.50
N ALA A 273 -9.46 -5.75 14.96
CA ALA A 273 -10.40 -4.77 15.52
C ALA A 273 -11.35 -5.38 16.56
N ALA A 274 -11.01 -6.55 17.11
CA ALA A 274 -11.89 -7.29 18.03
C ALA A 274 -11.25 -7.67 19.37
N SER A 275 -10.19 -7.03 19.85
CA SER A 275 -9.57 -7.39 21.13
C SER A 275 -9.59 -6.30 22.21
N GLU A 276 -10.61 -5.43 22.22
CA GLU A 276 -10.96 -4.70 23.43
C GLU A 276 -12.40 -4.99 23.86
N ARG A 277 -12.61 -6.18 24.45
CA ARG A 277 -13.76 -6.35 25.34
C ARG A 277 -13.44 -5.61 26.64
N PRO A 278 -14.24 -4.60 27.03
CA PRO A 278 -14.05 -3.98 28.34
C PRO A 278 -14.30 -5.03 29.42
N THR A 279 -13.29 -5.30 30.23
CA THR A 279 -13.42 -6.10 31.45
C THR A 279 -14.52 -5.51 32.30
N LYS A 280 -15.57 -6.30 32.53
CA LYS A 280 -16.67 -5.98 33.46
C LYS A 280 -16.06 -5.59 34.81
N ARG A 281 -16.12 -4.30 35.15
CA ARG A 281 -15.89 -3.84 36.52
C ARG A 281 -16.88 -4.55 37.42
N LYS A 282 -16.40 -5.38 38.35
CA LYS A 282 -17.20 -5.94 39.46
C LYS A 282 -17.86 -4.79 40.20
N ALA A 283 -19.18 -4.79 40.23
CA ALA A 283 -19.96 -3.87 41.05
C ALA A 283 -19.60 -4.12 42.51
N ILE A 284 -19.08 -3.06 43.16
CA ILE A 284 -18.87 -3.06 44.62
C ILE A 284 -20.25 -2.92 45.26
N ALA A 285 -20.66 -3.94 46.01
CA ALA A 285 -21.89 -3.94 46.78
C ALA A 285 -21.88 -2.80 47.80
N PRO A 286 -23.01 -2.09 48.04
CA PRO A 286 -23.10 -1.02 49.04
C PRO A 286 -22.97 -1.58 50.43
N LYS A 287 -22.07 -1.00 51.24
CA LYS A 287 -21.93 -1.30 52.70
C LYS A 287 -23.19 -0.94 53.43
N LYS A 288 -23.80 -1.92 54.15
CA LYS A 288 -24.90 -1.72 55.10
C LYS A 288 -24.47 -0.75 56.22
N LYS A 289 -25.26 0.30 56.43
CA LYS A 289 -25.14 1.17 57.63
C LYS A 289 -25.46 0.37 58.92
N PRO A 290 -24.71 0.58 60.01
CA PRO A 290 -25.07 0.00 61.29
C PRO A 290 -26.31 0.67 61.86
N LYS A 291 -27.19 -0.16 62.44
CA LYS A 291 -28.36 0.30 63.20
C LYS A 291 -27.87 0.98 64.47
N GLY A 292 -28.33 2.19 64.70
CA GLY A 292 -28.15 2.87 65.97
C GLY A 292 -29.00 2.18 67.06
N ASP A 293 -28.35 1.96 68.19
CA ASP A 293 -29.00 1.56 69.46
C ASP A 293 -29.61 2.79 70.06
N GLN A 294 -30.89 2.67 70.43
CA GLN A 294 -31.58 3.59 71.32
C GLN A 294 -31.60 2.98 72.73
N THR A 295 -30.99 3.66 73.62
CA THR A 295 -31.44 3.83 75.02
C THR A 295 -31.01 5.19 75.51
#